data_4dc44943193ea9685a4cf05e53875e83
#
_entry.id   4dc44943193ea9685a4cf05e53875e83
#
_cell.length_a   1.000
_cell.length_b   1.000
_cell.length_c   1.000
_cell.angle_alpha   90.00
_cell.angle_beta   90.00
_cell.angle_gamma   90.00
#
_symmetry.space_group_name_H-M   'P 1'
#
loop_
_entity.id
_entity.type
_entity.pdbx_description
1 polymer ?
#
loop_
_entity_poly.entity_id
_entity_poly.type
_entity_poly.pdbx_seq_one_letter_code
_entity_poly.pdbx_strand_id
1 'polypeptide(L)'
;MEGTLKPIYQGIIDGDMNTVQEKTQEGIDGDIAPEVILNEALVPAMAEVGRRFEVGEYFVPEMLIAARAMQAGMAIIKPKLIEKDIKPVGKVLIGTVKGDLHDIGKNLVAMMLEGAGFEIQDAGVDVSAEQFVEGLKEGSADIIAMSALLTTTMPTMKSTIDAINEAGLR
;
A
#
# COMPACT_ATOMS: atom_id res chain seq x y z
N MET A 1 17.16 13.81 -10.01
CA MET A 1 17.40 13.06 -8.75
C MET A 1 18.90 12.95 -8.56
N GLU A 2 19.44 13.60 -7.54
CA GLU A 2 20.89 13.61 -7.24
C GLU A 2 21.11 13.31 -5.74
N GLY A 3 22.35 12.95 -5.38
CA GLY A 3 22.70 12.64 -3.99
C GLY A 3 22.06 11.36 -3.43
N THR A 4 21.63 11.40 -2.18
CA THR A 4 21.13 10.26 -1.40
C THR A 4 19.82 9.67 -1.94
N LEU A 5 19.00 10.44 -2.66
CA LEU A 5 17.71 9.99 -3.18
C LEU A 5 17.84 8.98 -4.32
N LYS A 6 18.86 9.11 -5.18
CA LYS A 6 19.07 8.20 -6.30
C LYS A 6 19.36 6.75 -5.87
N PRO A 7 20.24 6.48 -4.88
CA PRO A 7 20.44 5.14 -4.34
C PRO A 7 19.16 4.54 -3.72
N ILE A 8 18.33 5.34 -3.04
CA ILE A 8 17.05 4.87 -2.50
C ILE A 8 16.13 4.41 -3.64
N TYR A 9 15.95 5.26 -4.64
CA TYR A 9 15.15 4.94 -5.83
C TYR A 9 15.63 3.66 -6.52
N GLN A 10 16.94 3.57 -6.80
CA GLN A 10 17.52 2.41 -7.48
C GLN A 10 17.41 1.14 -6.62
N GLY A 11 17.65 1.25 -5.32
CA GLY A 11 17.54 0.14 -4.38
C GLY A 11 16.14 -0.48 -4.36
N ILE A 12 15.09 0.31 -4.49
CA ILE A 12 13.71 -0.21 -4.61
C ILE A 12 13.55 -0.99 -5.92
N ILE A 13 13.98 -0.42 -7.04
CA ILE A 13 13.89 -1.09 -8.34
C ILE A 13 14.64 -2.42 -8.33
N ASP A 14 15.84 -2.44 -7.78
CA ASP A 14 16.69 -3.63 -7.71
C ASP A 14 16.27 -4.60 -6.56
N GLY A 15 15.34 -4.19 -5.71
CA GLY A 15 14.89 -4.96 -4.55
C GLY A 15 15.91 -5.04 -3.41
N ASP A 16 16.88 -4.13 -3.37
CA ASP A 16 17.91 -4.07 -2.33
C ASP A 16 17.41 -3.31 -1.09
N MET A 17 16.75 -4.06 -0.22
CA MET A 17 16.21 -3.57 1.04
C MET A 17 17.28 -2.92 1.93
N ASN A 18 18.49 -3.47 1.96
CA ASN A 18 19.56 -2.97 2.83
C ASN A 18 20.02 -1.58 2.39
N THR A 19 20.26 -1.41 1.09
CA THR A 19 20.60 -0.10 0.51
C THR A 19 19.49 0.91 0.76
N VAL A 20 18.22 0.53 0.58
CA VAL A 20 17.08 1.43 0.85
C VAL A 20 17.04 1.87 2.31
N GLN A 21 17.20 0.93 3.27
CA GLN A 21 17.24 1.28 4.70
C GLN A 21 18.39 2.22 5.03
N GLU A 22 19.62 1.85 4.64
CA GLU A 22 20.82 2.64 4.93
C GLU A 22 20.70 4.06 4.36
N LYS A 23 20.35 4.19 3.09
CA LYS A 23 20.30 5.49 2.43
C LYS A 23 19.09 6.33 2.86
N THR A 24 17.98 5.70 3.25
CA THR A 24 16.86 6.42 3.86
C THR A 24 17.26 7.00 5.21
N GLN A 25 17.95 6.21 6.06
CA GLN A 25 18.43 6.69 7.34
C GLN A 25 19.48 7.80 7.18
N GLU A 26 20.44 7.64 6.27
CA GLU A 26 21.40 8.71 5.93
C GLU A 26 20.71 10.00 5.47
N GLY A 27 19.64 9.86 4.67
CA GLY A 27 18.86 11.01 4.22
C GLY A 27 18.21 11.76 5.38
N ILE A 28 17.61 11.02 6.32
CA ILE A 28 17.01 11.60 7.53
C ILE A 28 18.06 12.24 8.42
N ASP A 29 19.20 11.58 8.63
CA ASP A 29 20.30 12.09 9.46
C ASP A 29 20.97 13.33 8.82
N GLY A 30 20.90 13.45 7.50
CA GLY A 30 21.32 14.59 6.70
C GLY A 30 20.26 15.67 6.51
N ASP A 31 19.21 15.71 7.36
CA ASP A 31 18.12 16.69 7.34
C ASP A 31 17.30 16.75 6.05
N ILE A 32 17.30 15.67 5.23
CA ILE A 32 16.35 15.57 4.13
C ILE A 32 14.95 15.38 4.71
N ALA A 33 14.02 16.21 4.30
CA ALA A 33 12.65 16.13 4.77
C ALA A 33 12.01 14.78 4.39
N PRO A 34 11.32 14.07 5.31
CA PRO A 34 10.76 12.74 5.03
C PRO A 34 9.77 12.74 3.86
N GLU A 35 9.03 13.83 3.66
CA GLU A 35 8.15 14.02 2.51
C GLU A 35 8.89 14.10 1.17
N VAL A 36 10.13 14.60 1.15
CA VAL A 36 10.98 14.62 -0.04
C VAL A 36 11.45 13.22 -0.39
N ILE A 37 11.88 12.43 0.62
CA ILE A 37 12.26 11.02 0.42
C ILE A 37 11.07 10.23 -0.12
N LEU A 38 9.88 10.44 0.46
CA LEU A 38 8.65 9.78 0.01
C LEU A 38 8.33 10.12 -1.45
N ASN A 39 8.21 11.41 -1.77
CA ASN A 39 7.67 11.87 -3.04
C ASN A 39 8.69 11.88 -4.18
N GLU A 40 9.99 11.96 -3.90
CA GLU A 40 11.03 12.04 -4.92
C GLU A 40 11.82 10.74 -5.09
N ALA A 41 11.73 9.78 -4.15
CA ALA A 41 12.43 8.52 -4.26
C ALA A 41 11.48 7.30 -4.15
N LEU A 42 10.77 7.13 -3.03
CA LEU A 42 10.02 5.90 -2.75
C LEU A 42 8.84 5.71 -3.73
N VAL A 43 7.94 6.67 -3.82
CA VAL A 43 6.75 6.60 -4.68
C VAL A 43 7.13 6.52 -6.17
N PRO A 44 8.05 7.36 -6.69
CA PRO A 44 8.47 7.24 -8.09
C PRO A 44 9.14 5.91 -8.44
N ALA A 45 9.89 5.30 -7.50
CA ALA A 45 10.49 3.99 -7.71
C ALA A 45 9.42 2.91 -7.89
N MET A 46 8.38 2.89 -7.03
CA MET A 46 7.28 1.94 -7.16
C MET A 46 6.42 2.19 -8.40
N ALA A 47 6.27 3.44 -8.83
CA ALA A 47 5.62 3.76 -10.10
C ALA A 47 6.40 3.17 -11.29
N GLU A 48 7.73 3.23 -11.29
CA GLU A 48 8.58 2.59 -12.31
C GLU A 48 8.49 1.06 -12.24
N VAL A 49 8.45 0.46 -11.04
CA VAL A 49 8.23 -0.99 -10.85
C VAL A 49 6.88 -1.40 -11.45
N GLY A 50 5.81 -0.64 -11.18
CA GLY A 50 4.49 -0.84 -11.76
C GLY A 50 4.50 -0.77 -13.29
N ARG A 51 5.16 0.24 -13.87
CA ARG A 51 5.33 0.37 -15.32
C ARG A 51 6.05 -0.84 -15.92
N ARG A 52 7.14 -1.32 -15.30
CA ARG A 52 7.88 -2.50 -15.76
C ARG A 52 7.03 -3.76 -15.70
N PHE A 53 6.20 -3.89 -14.68
CA PHE A 53 5.23 -4.98 -14.59
C PHE A 53 4.18 -4.92 -15.72
N GLU A 54 3.62 -3.73 -15.98
CA GLU A 54 2.62 -3.52 -17.02
C GLU A 54 3.13 -3.91 -18.42
N VAL A 55 4.39 -3.58 -18.73
CA VAL A 55 5.01 -3.91 -20.02
C VAL A 55 5.66 -5.30 -20.06
N GLY A 56 5.57 -6.09 -19.00
CA GLY A 56 6.09 -7.46 -18.92
C GLY A 56 7.61 -7.57 -18.73
N GLU A 57 8.28 -6.48 -18.33
CA GLU A 57 9.70 -6.51 -17.94
C GLU A 57 9.90 -7.10 -16.54
N TYR A 58 8.92 -6.86 -15.63
CA TYR A 58 8.87 -7.43 -14.28
C TYR A 58 7.68 -8.35 -14.13
N PHE A 59 7.83 -9.33 -13.22
CA PHE A 59 6.78 -10.25 -12.83
C PHE A 59 6.48 -10.10 -11.33
N VAL A 60 5.55 -10.90 -10.81
CA VAL A 60 5.14 -10.85 -9.40
C VAL A 60 6.32 -10.96 -8.42
N PRO A 61 7.32 -11.84 -8.62
CA PRO A 61 8.46 -11.90 -7.70
C PRO A 61 9.25 -10.60 -7.58
N GLU A 62 9.54 -9.94 -8.71
CA GLU A 62 10.26 -8.66 -8.72
C GLU A 62 9.46 -7.55 -8.03
N MET A 63 8.14 -7.51 -8.27
CA MET A 63 7.24 -6.58 -7.57
C MET A 63 7.26 -6.78 -6.06
N LEU A 64 7.22 -8.03 -5.59
CA LEU A 64 7.24 -8.36 -4.16
C LEU A 64 8.55 -7.95 -3.49
N ILE A 65 9.68 -8.14 -4.17
CA ILE A 65 11.00 -7.75 -3.65
C ILE A 65 11.11 -6.23 -3.58
N ALA A 66 10.69 -5.52 -4.62
CA ALA A 66 10.66 -4.06 -4.66
C ALA A 66 9.74 -3.47 -3.57
N ALA A 67 8.54 -4.04 -3.39
CA ALA A 67 7.61 -3.60 -2.34
C ALA A 67 8.20 -3.79 -0.93
N ARG A 68 8.91 -4.90 -0.67
CA ARG A 68 9.60 -5.11 0.61
C ARG A 68 10.72 -4.08 0.83
N ALA A 69 11.47 -3.74 -0.21
CA ALA A 69 12.49 -2.71 -0.13
C ALA A 69 11.86 -1.34 0.18
N MET A 70 10.75 -0.99 -0.47
CA MET A 70 10.00 0.22 -0.16
C MET A 70 9.47 0.24 1.28
N GLN A 71 8.86 -0.84 1.76
CA GLN A 71 8.36 -0.94 3.13
C GLN A 71 9.46 -0.71 4.16
N ALA A 72 10.69 -1.17 3.88
CA ALA A 72 11.85 -0.94 4.75
C ALA A 72 12.21 0.57 4.84
N GLY A 73 12.17 1.29 3.73
CA GLY A 73 12.32 2.75 3.72
C GLY A 73 11.17 3.48 4.40
N MET A 74 9.93 3.06 4.13
CA MET A 74 8.72 3.60 4.77
C MET A 74 8.75 3.45 6.29
N ALA A 75 9.24 2.33 6.83
CA ALA A 75 9.34 2.10 8.27
C ALA A 75 10.19 3.17 8.98
N ILE A 76 11.19 3.73 8.29
CA ILE A 76 12.05 4.79 8.81
C ILE A 76 11.37 6.15 8.77
N ILE A 77 10.70 6.49 7.66
CA ILE A 77 10.13 7.83 7.48
C ILE A 77 8.72 7.97 8.07
N LYS A 78 7.94 6.91 8.18
CA LYS A 78 6.53 6.94 8.63
C LYS A 78 6.33 7.63 9.98
N PRO A 79 7.12 7.35 11.04
CA PRO A 79 7.00 8.07 12.31
C PRO A 79 7.19 9.58 12.15
N LYS A 80 8.14 10.00 11.32
CA LYS A 80 8.46 11.42 11.08
C LYS A 80 7.41 12.12 10.22
N LEU A 81 6.76 11.40 9.29
CA LEU A 81 5.61 11.92 8.54
C LEU A 81 4.42 12.18 9.47
N ILE A 82 4.18 11.26 10.43
CA ILE A 82 3.12 11.41 11.44
C ILE A 82 3.41 12.61 12.36
N GLU A 83 4.65 12.75 12.86
CA GLU A 83 5.07 13.89 13.69
C GLU A 83 4.84 15.25 12.99
N LYS A 84 4.94 15.29 11.67
CA LYS A 84 4.75 16.49 10.85
C LYS A 84 3.31 16.67 10.33
N ASP A 85 2.37 15.82 10.73
CA ASP A 85 0.96 15.80 10.25
C ASP A 85 0.86 15.70 8.70
N ILE A 86 1.79 15.00 8.08
CA ILE A 86 1.77 14.75 6.63
C ILE A 86 0.81 13.61 6.34
N LYS A 87 -0.26 13.93 5.60
CA LYS A 87 -1.32 12.97 5.29
C LYS A 87 -0.93 12.08 4.11
N PRO A 88 -1.37 10.80 4.11
CA PRO A 88 -1.28 9.93 2.93
C PRO A 88 -2.14 10.48 1.78
N VAL A 89 -1.94 9.96 0.58
CA VAL A 89 -2.77 10.28 -0.61
C VAL A 89 -4.25 9.99 -0.34
N GLY A 90 -4.52 8.95 0.45
CA GLY A 90 -5.85 8.54 0.91
C GLY A 90 -5.72 7.28 1.75
N LYS A 91 -6.82 6.85 2.36
CA LYS A 91 -6.90 5.62 3.17
C LYS A 91 -7.75 4.57 2.48
N VAL A 92 -7.26 3.35 2.41
CA VAL A 92 -7.96 2.23 1.77
C VAL A 92 -8.22 1.13 2.80
N LEU A 93 -9.49 0.81 3.03
CA LEU A 93 -9.89 -0.40 3.73
C LEU A 93 -9.99 -1.54 2.72
N ILE A 94 -9.14 -2.56 2.85
CA ILE A 94 -9.11 -3.71 1.94
C ILE A 94 -9.37 -5.00 2.69
N GLY A 95 -10.14 -5.92 2.08
CA GLY A 95 -10.43 -7.23 2.68
C GLY A 95 -10.93 -8.23 1.66
N THR A 96 -10.77 -9.53 1.95
CA THR A 96 -11.40 -10.61 1.20
C THR A 96 -12.76 -10.89 1.82
N VAL A 97 -13.79 -10.91 1.00
CA VAL A 97 -15.19 -11.01 1.45
C VAL A 97 -15.50 -12.31 2.18
N LYS A 98 -16.60 -12.32 2.93
CA LYS A 98 -17.10 -13.47 3.69
C LYS A 98 -17.22 -14.73 2.86
N GLY A 99 -16.71 -15.84 3.40
CA GLY A 99 -16.67 -17.15 2.74
C GLY A 99 -15.49 -17.36 1.79
N ASP A 100 -14.61 -16.37 1.63
CA ASP A 100 -13.42 -16.46 0.78
C ASP A 100 -12.15 -16.29 1.63
N LEU A 101 -11.15 -17.14 1.38
CA LEU A 101 -9.87 -17.14 2.10
C LEU A 101 -8.68 -16.79 1.21
N HIS A 102 -8.93 -16.48 -0.08
CA HIS A 102 -7.87 -16.16 -1.03
C HIS A 102 -7.40 -14.72 -0.81
N ASP A 103 -6.13 -14.55 -0.54
CA ASP A 103 -5.54 -13.25 -0.19
C ASP A 103 -4.33 -12.84 -1.03
N ILE A 104 -3.77 -13.73 -1.85
CA ILE A 104 -2.55 -13.43 -2.63
C ILE A 104 -2.77 -12.18 -3.51
N GLY A 105 -3.84 -12.17 -4.30
CA GLY A 105 -4.17 -11.04 -5.17
C GLY A 105 -4.49 -9.77 -4.37
N LYS A 106 -5.23 -9.90 -3.26
CA LYS A 106 -5.53 -8.80 -2.35
C LYS A 106 -4.26 -8.16 -1.82
N ASN A 107 -3.33 -8.97 -1.33
CA ASN A 107 -2.07 -8.51 -0.75
C ASN A 107 -1.17 -7.82 -1.81
N LEU A 108 -1.16 -8.30 -3.05
CA LEU A 108 -0.45 -7.63 -4.16
C LEU A 108 -1.02 -6.24 -4.44
N VAL A 109 -2.35 -6.11 -4.51
CA VAL A 109 -3.02 -4.82 -4.71
C VAL A 109 -2.74 -3.89 -3.53
N ALA A 110 -2.82 -4.38 -2.29
CA ALA A 110 -2.52 -3.61 -1.09
C ALA A 110 -1.10 -3.04 -1.12
N MET A 111 -0.10 -3.87 -1.46
CA MET A 111 1.31 -3.43 -1.59
C MET A 111 1.50 -2.36 -2.68
N MET A 112 0.82 -2.49 -3.81
CA MET A 112 0.91 -1.50 -4.89
C MET A 112 0.26 -0.18 -4.51
N LEU A 113 -0.86 -0.21 -3.80
CA LEU A 113 -1.51 0.99 -3.28
C LEU A 113 -0.65 1.66 -2.20
N GLU A 114 -0.05 0.88 -1.28
CA GLU A 114 0.91 1.41 -0.30
C GLU A 114 2.11 2.04 -1.01
N GLY A 115 2.63 1.38 -2.06
CA GLY A 115 3.65 1.92 -2.95
C GLY A 115 3.28 3.22 -3.67
N ALA A 116 2.00 3.45 -3.88
CA ALA A 116 1.48 4.70 -4.46
C ALA A 116 1.19 5.79 -3.41
N GLY A 117 1.50 5.56 -2.13
CA GLY A 117 1.35 6.53 -1.05
C GLY A 117 0.02 6.49 -0.30
N PHE A 118 -0.79 5.45 -0.49
CA PHE A 118 -2.00 5.23 0.29
C PHE A 118 -1.70 4.59 1.64
N GLU A 119 -2.50 4.91 2.65
CA GLU A 119 -2.54 4.18 3.92
C GLU A 119 -3.47 2.98 3.77
N ILE A 120 -2.97 1.78 4.07
CA ILE A 120 -3.74 0.54 3.94
C ILE A 120 -4.20 0.04 5.31
N GLN A 121 -5.50 -0.15 5.45
CA GLN A 121 -6.13 -0.87 6.53
C GLN A 121 -6.58 -2.25 5.99
N ASP A 122 -5.81 -3.30 6.29
CA ASP A 122 -6.13 -4.66 5.85
C ASP A 122 -7.06 -5.32 6.87
N ALA A 123 -8.29 -5.59 6.45
CA ALA A 123 -9.29 -6.30 7.26
C ALA A 123 -9.09 -7.83 7.25
N GLY A 124 -8.16 -8.35 6.44
CA GLY A 124 -7.88 -9.78 6.35
C GLY A 124 -8.75 -10.53 5.34
N VAL A 125 -9.10 -11.75 5.69
CA VAL A 125 -9.92 -12.68 4.88
C VAL A 125 -11.20 -13.03 5.62
N ASP A 126 -12.19 -13.60 4.89
CA ASP A 126 -13.50 -13.99 5.46
C ASP A 126 -14.22 -12.82 6.17
N VAL A 127 -14.06 -11.61 5.63
CA VAL A 127 -14.55 -10.37 6.23
C VAL A 127 -16.03 -10.20 5.94
N SER A 128 -16.84 -10.09 6.99
CA SER A 128 -18.28 -9.87 6.86
C SER A 128 -18.64 -8.43 6.48
N ALA A 129 -19.87 -8.23 6.00
CA ALA A 129 -20.37 -6.90 5.67
C ALA A 129 -20.34 -5.96 6.87
N GLU A 130 -20.68 -6.46 8.07
CA GLU A 130 -20.65 -5.71 9.32
C GLU A 130 -19.23 -5.27 9.68
N GLN A 131 -18.23 -6.14 9.49
CA GLN A 131 -16.82 -5.82 9.73
C GLN A 131 -16.30 -4.74 8.78
N PHE A 132 -16.73 -4.76 7.50
CA PHE A 132 -16.42 -3.65 6.57
C PHE A 132 -17.07 -2.35 7.02
N VAL A 133 -18.33 -2.39 7.47
CA VAL A 133 -19.04 -1.21 7.99
C VAL A 133 -18.35 -0.66 9.25
N GLU A 134 -17.93 -1.53 10.16
CA GLU A 134 -17.20 -1.16 11.37
C GLU A 134 -15.84 -0.56 11.06
N GLY A 135 -15.06 -1.22 10.20
CA GLY A 135 -13.75 -0.72 9.76
C GLY A 135 -13.83 0.67 9.09
N LEU A 136 -14.90 0.95 8.34
CA LEU A 136 -15.17 2.28 7.79
C LEU A 136 -15.43 3.33 8.86
N LYS A 137 -16.24 2.97 9.87
CA LYS A 137 -16.58 3.91 10.96
C LYS A 137 -15.37 4.25 11.81
N GLU A 138 -14.52 3.26 12.08
CA GLU A 138 -13.34 3.43 12.93
C GLU A 138 -12.16 4.05 12.17
N GLY A 139 -11.90 3.60 10.93
CA GLY A 139 -10.71 3.93 10.16
C GLY A 139 -10.82 5.18 9.31
N SER A 140 -12.02 5.72 9.07
CA SER A 140 -12.26 6.85 8.16
C SER A 140 -11.63 6.63 6.77
N ALA A 141 -11.77 5.41 6.21
CA ALA A 141 -11.22 5.11 4.90
C ALA A 141 -11.97 5.86 3.79
N ASP A 142 -11.20 6.35 2.80
CA ASP A 142 -11.73 7.05 1.62
C ASP A 142 -12.20 6.06 0.54
N ILE A 143 -11.60 4.87 0.53
CA ILE A 143 -11.82 3.83 -0.48
C ILE A 143 -12.00 2.48 0.20
N ILE A 144 -12.95 1.69 -0.30
CA ILE A 144 -13.10 0.28 0.07
C ILE A 144 -12.68 -0.58 -1.12
N ALA A 145 -11.79 -1.52 -0.87
CA ALA A 145 -11.37 -2.53 -1.82
C ALA A 145 -11.79 -3.92 -1.33
N MET A 146 -12.51 -4.65 -2.15
CA MET A 146 -12.98 -6.01 -1.82
C MET A 146 -12.37 -7.02 -2.79
N SER A 147 -11.94 -8.17 -2.26
CA SER A 147 -11.44 -9.30 -3.04
C SER A 147 -12.38 -10.48 -2.91
N ALA A 148 -12.63 -11.17 -4.03
CA ALA A 148 -13.31 -12.46 -4.08
C ALA A 148 -12.78 -13.24 -5.28
N LEU A 149 -12.31 -14.46 -5.07
CA LEU A 149 -11.81 -15.31 -6.16
C LEU A 149 -12.89 -16.24 -6.73
N LEU A 150 -13.83 -16.70 -5.89
CA LEU A 150 -14.81 -17.69 -6.27
C LEU A 150 -16.11 -17.04 -6.78
N THR A 151 -16.71 -17.62 -7.79
CA THR A 151 -18.04 -17.19 -8.30
C THR A 151 -19.12 -17.29 -7.22
N THR A 152 -18.94 -18.18 -6.24
CA THR A 152 -19.85 -18.37 -5.09
C THR A 152 -19.69 -17.29 -4.02
N THR A 153 -18.54 -16.61 -3.95
CA THR A 153 -18.26 -15.55 -2.96
C THR A 153 -18.43 -14.14 -3.54
N MET A 154 -18.35 -13.97 -4.87
CA MET A 154 -18.59 -12.68 -5.54
C MET A 154 -19.92 -12.00 -5.15
N PRO A 155 -21.06 -12.70 -4.98
CA PRO A 155 -22.31 -12.06 -4.57
C PRO A 155 -22.24 -11.36 -3.20
N THR A 156 -21.30 -11.76 -2.33
CA THR A 156 -21.07 -11.14 -1.02
C THR A 156 -20.56 -9.70 -1.15
N MET A 157 -19.87 -9.37 -2.26
CA MET A 157 -19.47 -7.98 -2.53
C MET A 157 -20.71 -7.06 -2.61
N LYS A 158 -21.76 -7.52 -3.30
CA LYS A 158 -23.00 -6.75 -3.38
C LYS A 158 -23.65 -6.58 -2.00
N SER A 159 -23.76 -7.64 -1.22
CA SER A 159 -24.33 -7.57 0.13
C SER A 159 -23.55 -6.61 1.02
N THR A 160 -22.21 -6.58 0.89
CA THR A 160 -21.35 -5.64 1.62
C THR A 160 -21.61 -4.20 1.18
N ILE A 161 -21.75 -3.94 -0.12
CA ILE A 161 -22.08 -2.60 -0.66
C ILE A 161 -23.46 -2.14 -0.15
N ASP A 162 -24.44 -3.04 -0.15
CA ASP A 162 -25.79 -2.74 0.34
C ASP A 162 -25.75 -2.37 1.84
N ALA A 163 -25.03 -3.12 2.68
CA ALA A 163 -24.86 -2.80 4.09
C ALA A 163 -24.15 -1.45 4.35
N ILE A 164 -23.15 -1.12 3.55
CA ILE A 164 -22.44 0.17 3.61
C ILE A 164 -23.38 1.32 3.26
N ASN A 165 -24.22 1.16 2.22
CA ASN A 165 -25.21 2.15 1.84
C ASN A 165 -26.28 2.33 2.92
N GLU A 166 -26.79 1.24 3.50
CA GLU A 166 -27.75 1.27 4.61
C GLU A 166 -27.19 1.97 5.85
N ALA A 167 -25.88 1.82 6.09
CA ALA A 167 -25.20 2.52 7.17
C ALA A 167 -24.93 4.03 6.88
N GLY A 168 -25.24 4.50 5.68
CA GLY A 168 -25.05 5.91 5.28
C GLY A 168 -23.56 6.30 5.12
N LEU A 169 -22.70 5.34 4.79
CA LEU A 169 -21.23 5.53 4.68
C LEU A 169 -20.74 5.67 3.22
N ARG A 170 -21.64 5.81 2.26
CA ARG A 170 -21.33 6.00 0.85
C ARG A 170 -22.07 7.19 0.29
#